data_ad1962c6bf4c19eb91500fe470c5dead
#
_entry.id   ad1962c6bf4c19eb91500fe470c5dead
#
_cell.length_a   1.000
_cell.length_b   1.000
_cell.length_c   1.000
_cell.angle_alpha   90.00
_cell.angle_beta   90.00
_cell.angle_gamma   90.00
#
_symmetry.space_group_name_H-M   'P 1'
#
loop_
_entity.id
_entity.type
_entity.pdbx_description
1 polymer ?
#
loop_
_entity_poly.entity_id
_entity_poly.type
_entity_poly.pdbx_seq_one_letter_code
_entity_poly.pdbx_strand_id
1 'polypeptide(L)'
;VVATCSGFAKTLPAGVWLTGRGWDQNDWAVKEFPDNTKLNELFPDRPVIISRIDGHAAMANQKALELAGVKAGDKLTGGDIEVKDGKLTGLLIDNAVDLVAAKIPAADLAQVKKALLLAQENCFAVGLTSLHDCGLDFETVEKIEALQKSGELKMRMNIMLSDAAANFDYAFKRGKIKTD
;
A
#
# COMPACT_ATOMS: atom_id res chain seq x y z
N VAL A 1 -7.42 7.79 12.98
CA VAL A 1 -6.64 7.87 11.73
C VAL A 1 -5.73 9.08 11.76
N VAL A 2 -6.25 10.32 11.76
CA VAL A 2 -5.48 11.57 11.65
C VAL A 2 -4.40 11.71 12.74
N ALA A 3 -4.73 11.42 14.01
CA ALA A 3 -3.76 11.47 15.12
C ALA A 3 -2.60 10.48 14.92
N THR A 4 -2.90 9.26 14.44
CA THR A 4 -1.89 8.24 14.12
C THR A 4 -0.96 8.73 13.00
N CYS A 5 -1.53 9.30 11.93
CA CYS A 5 -0.76 9.90 10.84
C CYS A 5 0.17 11.01 11.33
N SER A 6 -0.33 11.91 12.19
CA SER A 6 0.46 13.01 12.76
C SER A 6 1.61 12.51 13.65
N GLY A 7 1.38 11.44 14.42
CA GLY A 7 2.41 10.80 15.23
C GLY A 7 3.50 10.17 14.36
N PHE A 8 3.09 9.38 13.36
CA PHE A 8 4.02 8.68 12.47
C PHE A 8 4.79 9.65 11.56
N ALA A 9 4.16 10.71 11.07
CA ALA A 9 4.81 11.71 10.23
C ALA A 9 6.05 12.35 10.88
N LYS A 10 6.09 12.44 12.21
CA LYS A 10 7.25 12.96 12.96
C LYS A 10 8.48 12.05 12.90
N THR A 11 8.29 10.78 12.57
CA THR A 11 9.38 9.79 12.42
C THR A 11 9.95 9.73 11.01
N LEU A 12 9.30 10.40 10.06
CA LEU A 12 9.68 10.39 8.65
C LEU A 12 10.44 11.69 8.27
N PRO A 13 11.44 11.60 7.38
CA PRO A 13 12.06 12.79 6.81
C PRO A 13 11.05 13.72 6.13
N ALA A 14 11.39 15.00 5.99
CA ALA A 14 10.55 15.95 5.28
C ALA A 14 10.33 15.51 3.82
N GLY A 15 9.13 15.73 3.28
CA GLY A 15 8.79 15.43 1.88
C GLY A 15 8.62 13.95 1.53
N VAL A 16 8.94 13.03 2.42
CA VAL A 16 8.69 11.59 2.20
C VAL A 16 7.19 11.31 2.27
N TRP A 17 6.71 10.46 1.37
CA TRP A 17 5.32 10.01 1.36
C TRP A 17 4.91 9.42 2.71
N LEU A 18 3.73 9.82 3.18
CA LEU A 18 3.07 9.20 4.31
C LEU A 18 2.06 8.18 3.78
N THR A 19 2.40 6.92 3.89
CA THR A 19 1.52 5.82 3.49
C THR A 19 0.98 5.10 4.73
N GLY A 20 -0.24 4.60 4.64
CA GLY A 20 -0.86 3.85 5.70
C GLY A 20 -2.04 3.02 5.19
N ARG A 21 -2.60 2.18 6.07
CA ARG A 21 -3.82 1.41 5.76
C ARG A 21 -4.60 1.09 7.03
N GLY A 22 -5.82 0.60 6.86
CA GLY A 22 -6.58 0.02 7.95
C GLY A 22 -7.68 0.92 8.49
N TRP A 23 -8.08 1.97 7.78
CA TRP A 23 -9.32 2.67 8.13
C TRP A 23 -10.53 1.93 7.54
N ASP A 24 -11.64 2.02 8.27
CA ASP A 24 -12.95 1.58 7.80
C ASP A 24 -14.00 2.56 8.37
N GLN A 25 -14.78 3.20 7.50
CA GLN A 25 -15.83 4.12 7.91
C GLN A 25 -16.97 3.39 8.64
N ASN A 26 -17.11 2.08 8.43
CA ASN A 26 -18.15 1.29 9.09
C ASN A 26 -17.92 1.15 10.61
N ASP A 27 -16.67 1.35 11.06
CA ASP A 27 -16.29 1.34 12.48
C ASP A 27 -16.52 2.69 13.17
N TRP A 28 -16.93 3.72 12.42
CA TRP A 28 -17.09 5.06 12.95
C TRP A 28 -18.56 5.34 13.34
N ALA A 29 -18.75 6.34 14.19
CA ALA A 29 -20.08 6.79 14.58
C ALA A 29 -20.90 7.31 13.38
N VAL A 30 -20.25 8.03 12.47
CA VAL A 30 -20.80 8.47 11.18
C VAL A 30 -20.20 7.57 10.11
N LYS A 31 -21.05 6.73 9.49
CA LYS A 31 -20.64 5.70 8.52
C LYS A 31 -20.61 6.25 7.08
N GLU A 32 -20.02 7.42 6.92
CA GLU A 32 -19.87 8.07 5.62
C GLU A 32 -18.40 8.06 5.20
N PHE A 33 -18.15 8.14 3.89
CA PHE A 33 -16.78 8.32 3.41
C PHE A 33 -16.25 9.68 3.91
N PRO A 34 -15.00 9.69 4.40
CA PRO A 34 -14.35 10.94 4.79
C PRO A 34 -13.93 11.74 3.57
N ASP A 35 -13.61 13.01 3.77
CA ASP A 35 -12.88 13.84 2.83
C ASP A 35 -11.43 14.07 3.29
N ASN A 36 -10.62 14.67 2.41
CA ASN A 36 -9.22 14.91 2.68
C ASN A 36 -8.91 16.26 3.39
N THR A 37 -9.92 16.99 3.81
CA THR A 37 -9.76 18.33 4.43
C THR A 37 -8.75 18.32 5.56
N LYS A 38 -8.89 17.39 6.50
CA LYS A 38 -7.98 17.29 7.66
C LYS A 38 -6.56 16.86 7.27
N LEU A 39 -6.42 16.04 6.24
CA LEU A 39 -5.10 15.66 5.72
C LEU A 39 -4.43 16.84 5.01
N ASN A 40 -5.19 17.66 4.28
CA ASN A 40 -4.69 18.86 3.63
C ASN A 40 -4.21 19.91 4.63
N GLU A 41 -4.98 20.12 5.71
CA GLU A 41 -4.62 21.05 6.80
C GLU A 41 -3.30 20.64 7.50
N LEU A 42 -3.12 19.36 7.77
CA LEU A 42 -2.00 18.84 8.55
C LEU A 42 -0.75 18.56 7.71
N PHE A 43 -0.93 18.26 6.44
CA PHE A 43 0.13 17.83 5.53
C PHE A 43 0.07 18.58 4.18
N PRO A 44 0.13 19.95 4.19
CA PRO A 44 0.00 20.71 2.96
C PRO A 44 1.12 20.41 1.94
N ASP A 45 2.33 20.11 2.42
CA ASP A 45 3.51 19.88 1.58
C ASP A 45 3.97 18.43 1.51
N ARG A 46 3.34 17.54 2.29
CA ARG A 46 3.67 16.12 2.34
C ARG A 46 2.58 15.31 1.63
N PRO A 47 2.92 14.49 0.62
CA PRO A 47 1.94 13.61 0.02
C PRO A 47 1.53 12.50 1.00
N VAL A 48 0.23 12.29 1.11
CA VAL A 48 -0.40 11.30 2.00
C VAL A 48 -1.38 10.44 1.22
N ILE A 49 -1.30 9.13 1.40
CA ILE A 49 -2.31 8.18 0.94
C ILE A 49 -2.52 7.10 1.99
N ILE A 50 -3.78 6.83 2.33
CA ILE A 50 -4.15 5.86 3.36
C ILE A 50 -5.23 4.94 2.82
N SER A 51 -4.90 3.66 2.65
CA SER A 51 -5.81 2.65 2.11
C SER A 51 -6.82 2.18 3.16
N ARG A 52 -8.06 1.94 2.73
CA ARG A 52 -9.07 1.27 3.53
C ARG A 52 -8.61 -0.16 3.83
N ILE A 53 -9.18 -0.76 4.88
CA ILE A 53 -8.77 -2.10 5.37
C ILE A 53 -8.86 -3.18 4.29
N ASP A 54 -9.87 -3.10 3.43
CA ASP A 54 -10.11 -4.04 2.34
C ASP A 54 -9.24 -3.80 1.09
N GLY A 55 -8.56 -2.64 1.00
CA GLY A 55 -7.72 -2.28 -0.12
C GLY A 55 -8.46 -1.68 -1.34
N HIS A 56 -9.80 -1.68 -1.33
CA HIS A 56 -10.62 -1.17 -2.45
C HIS A 56 -10.87 0.33 -2.45
N ALA A 57 -10.44 1.04 -1.42
CA ALA A 57 -10.49 2.50 -1.39
C ALA A 57 -9.25 3.08 -0.72
N ALA A 58 -8.90 4.29 -1.10
CA ALA A 58 -7.86 5.06 -0.44
C ALA A 58 -8.25 6.53 -0.31
N MET A 59 -7.77 7.16 0.75
CA MET A 59 -7.86 8.60 0.97
C MET A 59 -6.52 9.24 0.66
N ALA A 60 -6.48 10.10 -0.33
CA ALA A 60 -5.30 10.87 -0.74
C ALA A 60 -5.48 12.34 -0.42
N ASN A 61 -4.44 13.00 0.12
CA ASN A 61 -4.49 14.45 0.30
C ASN A 61 -4.25 15.17 -1.03
N GLN A 62 -4.52 16.47 -1.06
CA GLN A 62 -4.38 17.31 -2.26
C GLN A 62 -2.97 17.22 -2.85
N LYS A 63 -1.93 17.19 -2.02
CA LYS A 63 -0.53 17.06 -2.47
C LYS A 63 -0.26 15.77 -3.22
N ALA A 64 -0.80 14.65 -2.76
CA ALA A 64 -0.68 13.36 -3.42
C ALA A 64 -1.42 13.34 -4.77
N LEU A 65 -2.64 13.91 -4.81
CA LEU A 65 -3.42 14.02 -6.05
C LEU A 65 -2.73 14.88 -7.10
N GLU A 66 -2.12 16.00 -6.69
CA GLU A 66 -1.34 16.87 -7.58
C GLU A 66 -0.13 16.15 -8.19
N LEU A 67 0.64 15.44 -7.37
CA LEU A 67 1.78 14.65 -7.83
C LEU A 67 1.35 13.53 -8.79
N ALA A 68 0.17 12.98 -8.59
CA ALA A 68 -0.42 11.98 -9.48
C ALA A 68 -1.02 12.58 -10.75
N GLY A 69 -1.25 13.90 -10.77
CA GLY A 69 -1.89 14.58 -11.89
C GLY A 69 -3.40 14.32 -11.99
N VAL A 70 -4.03 13.87 -10.90
CA VAL A 70 -5.47 13.57 -10.82
C VAL A 70 -6.28 14.86 -10.82
N LYS A 71 -7.32 14.93 -11.66
CA LYS A 71 -8.18 16.09 -11.80
C LYS A 71 -9.65 15.73 -11.59
N ALA A 72 -10.42 16.71 -11.13
CA ALA A 72 -11.87 16.57 -11.07
C ALA A 72 -12.44 16.32 -12.47
N GLY A 73 -13.21 15.25 -12.60
CA GLY A 73 -13.81 14.86 -13.89
C GLY A 73 -13.00 13.85 -14.70
N ASP A 74 -11.79 13.48 -14.27
CA ASP A 74 -11.07 12.36 -14.86
C ASP A 74 -11.90 11.08 -14.75
N LYS A 75 -11.90 10.29 -15.80
CA LYS A 75 -12.63 9.02 -15.87
C LYS A 75 -11.66 7.89 -16.17
N LEU A 76 -11.87 6.77 -15.49
CA LEU A 76 -11.12 5.55 -15.74
C LEU A 76 -12.05 4.33 -15.64
N THR A 77 -11.67 3.27 -16.33
CA THR A 77 -12.41 2.01 -16.27
C THR A 77 -12.05 1.26 -14.99
N GLY A 78 -13.05 0.76 -14.28
CA GLY A 78 -12.86 -0.08 -13.11
C GLY A 78 -12.42 0.67 -11.85
N GLY A 79 -12.69 1.97 -11.76
CA GLY A 79 -12.43 2.77 -10.56
C GLY A 79 -13.19 4.08 -10.55
N ASP A 80 -13.20 4.76 -9.42
CA ASP A 80 -13.91 6.05 -9.27
C ASP A 80 -13.05 7.07 -8.52
N ILE A 81 -13.18 8.33 -8.91
CA ILE A 81 -12.53 9.50 -8.30
C ILE A 81 -13.66 10.39 -7.77
N GLU A 82 -13.83 10.41 -6.46
CA GLU A 82 -14.94 11.15 -5.87
C GLU A 82 -14.74 12.67 -6.00
N VAL A 83 -15.80 13.30 -6.51
CA VAL A 83 -15.88 14.77 -6.65
C VAL A 83 -17.14 15.26 -5.96
N LYS A 84 -17.00 16.24 -5.07
CA LYS A 84 -18.13 16.92 -4.42
C LYS A 84 -18.00 18.41 -4.65
N ASP A 85 -19.08 19.05 -5.09
CA ASP A 85 -19.11 20.49 -5.40
C ASP A 85 -17.98 20.95 -6.33
N GLY A 86 -17.64 20.11 -7.34
CA GLY A 86 -16.57 20.38 -8.31
C GLY A 86 -15.15 20.20 -7.77
N LYS A 87 -14.97 19.71 -6.54
CA LYS A 87 -13.65 19.50 -5.91
C LYS A 87 -13.42 18.03 -5.61
N LEU A 88 -12.15 17.63 -5.75
CA LEU A 88 -11.70 16.30 -5.33
C LEU A 88 -11.83 16.17 -3.81
N THR A 89 -12.52 15.13 -3.35
CA THR A 89 -12.62 14.82 -1.92
C THR A 89 -11.39 14.06 -1.40
N GLY A 90 -10.59 13.54 -2.32
CA GLY A 90 -9.45 12.68 -2.01
C GLY A 90 -9.79 11.19 -1.95
N LEU A 91 -11.06 10.82 -2.00
CA LEU A 91 -11.46 9.42 -2.05
C LEU A 91 -11.23 8.86 -3.47
N LEU A 92 -10.49 7.76 -3.50
CA LEU A 92 -10.19 6.99 -4.71
C LEU A 92 -10.68 5.56 -4.50
N ILE A 93 -11.32 4.97 -5.50
CA ILE A 93 -11.88 3.62 -5.43
C ILE A 93 -11.29 2.77 -6.55
N ASP A 94 -10.93 1.53 -6.19
CA ASP A 94 -10.39 0.48 -7.08
C ASP A 94 -9.23 1.02 -7.96
N ASN A 95 -9.30 0.90 -9.28
CA ASN A 95 -8.22 1.32 -10.19
C ASN A 95 -7.80 2.80 -10.04
N ALA A 96 -8.64 3.65 -9.44
CA ALA A 96 -8.25 5.03 -9.17
C ALA A 96 -7.14 5.16 -8.12
N VAL A 97 -7.05 4.19 -7.20
CA VAL A 97 -5.97 4.13 -6.20
C VAL A 97 -4.61 4.01 -6.88
N ASP A 98 -4.52 3.26 -7.97
CA ASP A 98 -3.28 3.00 -8.70
C ASP A 98 -2.69 4.27 -9.33
N LEU A 99 -3.52 5.26 -9.67
CA LEU A 99 -3.04 6.55 -10.20
C LEU A 99 -2.09 7.24 -9.22
N VAL A 100 -2.40 7.18 -7.93
CA VAL A 100 -1.58 7.76 -6.87
C VAL A 100 -0.50 6.79 -6.42
N ALA A 101 -0.82 5.51 -6.27
CA ALA A 101 0.13 4.47 -5.84
C ALA A 101 1.35 4.38 -6.76
N ALA A 102 1.16 4.54 -8.07
CA ALA A 102 2.23 4.55 -9.06
C ALA A 102 3.24 5.72 -8.91
N LYS A 103 2.92 6.73 -8.09
CA LYS A 103 3.83 7.86 -7.81
C LYS A 103 4.60 7.70 -6.50
N ILE A 104 4.28 6.69 -5.72
CA ILE A 104 5.02 6.39 -4.50
C ILE A 104 6.37 5.78 -4.91
N PRO A 105 7.50 6.32 -4.44
CA PRO A 105 8.80 5.72 -4.69
C PRO A 105 8.85 4.26 -4.22
N ALA A 106 9.44 3.40 -5.03
CA ALA A 106 9.62 2.00 -4.65
C ALA A 106 10.46 1.90 -3.36
N ALA A 107 10.07 1.00 -2.47
CA ALA A 107 10.83 0.73 -1.26
C ALA A 107 12.21 0.15 -1.60
N ASP A 108 13.25 0.65 -0.95
CA ASP A 108 14.57 0.07 -1.08
C ASP A 108 14.67 -1.32 -0.41
N LEU A 109 15.76 -2.02 -0.67
CA LEU A 109 15.94 -3.37 -0.14
C LEU A 109 15.93 -3.42 1.41
N ALA A 110 16.49 -2.40 2.05
CA ALA A 110 16.53 -2.33 3.52
C ALA A 110 15.14 -2.13 4.11
N GLN A 111 14.31 -1.29 3.48
CA GLN A 111 12.93 -1.07 3.85
C GLN A 111 12.09 -2.34 3.67
N VAL A 112 12.22 -3.04 2.53
CA VAL A 112 11.54 -4.32 2.28
C VAL A 112 11.93 -5.36 3.31
N LYS A 113 13.23 -5.53 3.56
CA LYS A 113 13.75 -6.44 4.58
C LYS A 113 13.18 -6.13 5.96
N LYS A 114 13.22 -4.87 6.38
CA LYS A 114 12.68 -4.45 7.67
C LYS A 114 11.19 -4.75 7.80
N ALA A 115 10.41 -4.49 6.74
CA ALA A 115 8.98 -4.76 6.72
C ALA A 115 8.67 -6.26 6.84
N LEU A 116 9.39 -7.10 6.09
CA LEU A 116 9.22 -8.56 6.13
C LEU A 116 9.56 -9.15 7.50
N LEU A 117 10.66 -8.70 8.11
CA LEU A 117 11.06 -9.19 9.43
C LEU A 117 10.08 -8.74 10.52
N LEU A 118 9.60 -7.50 10.48
CA LEU A 118 8.57 -7.03 11.42
C LEU A 118 7.24 -7.78 11.23
N ALA A 119 6.84 -8.04 10.00
CA ALA A 119 5.67 -8.86 9.70
C ALA A 119 5.81 -10.28 10.26
N GLN A 120 6.97 -10.90 10.10
CA GLN A 120 7.29 -12.20 10.69
C GLN A 120 7.15 -12.19 12.22
N GLU A 121 7.72 -11.19 12.89
CA GLU A 121 7.61 -11.04 14.34
C GLU A 121 6.16 -10.95 14.80
N ASN A 122 5.35 -10.12 14.14
CA ASN A 122 3.93 -9.96 14.44
C ASN A 122 3.15 -11.27 14.23
N CYS A 123 3.43 -12.01 13.16
CA CYS A 123 2.82 -13.31 12.91
C CYS A 123 3.20 -14.34 13.98
N PHE A 124 4.47 -14.43 14.32
CA PHE A 124 4.95 -15.36 15.35
C PHE A 124 4.38 -15.04 16.72
N ALA A 125 4.20 -13.78 17.06
CA ALA A 125 3.60 -13.35 18.33
C ALA A 125 2.18 -13.89 18.54
N VAL A 126 1.45 -14.20 17.46
CA VAL A 126 0.10 -14.78 17.51
C VAL A 126 0.08 -16.25 17.07
N GLY A 127 1.24 -16.90 16.95
CA GLY A 127 1.37 -18.33 16.65
C GLY A 127 1.27 -18.69 15.16
N LEU A 128 1.22 -17.72 14.26
CA LEU A 128 1.21 -17.95 12.81
C LEU A 128 2.64 -18.25 12.32
N THR A 129 2.85 -19.42 11.76
CA THR A 129 4.16 -19.88 11.26
C THR A 129 4.21 -20.07 9.75
N SER A 130 3.08 -19.89 9.07
CA SER A 130 2.99 -19.92 7.61
C SER A 130 1.94 -18.93 7.11
N LEU A 131 2.17 -18.40 5.91
CA LEU A 131 1.30 -17.44 5.25
C LEU A 131 1.07 -17.85 3.79
N HIS A 132 -0.07 -17.43 3.26
CA HIS A 132 -0.34 -17.42 1.83
C HIS A 132 -0.39 -15.95 1.38
N ASP A 133 0.38 -15.61 0.35
CA ASP A 133 0.31 -14.30 -0.29
C ASP A 133 -0.14 -14.47 -1.74
N CYS A 134 -1.16 -13.75 -2.14
CA CYS A 134 -1.86 -13.97 -3.40
C CYS A 134 -1.64 -12.85 -4.42
N GLY A 135 -0.49 -12.22 -4.43
CA GLY A 135 -0.28 -11.12 -5.38
C GLY A 135 1.06 -10.41 -5.29
N LEU A 136 2.17 -11.15 -5.23
CA LEU A 136 3.50 -10.55 -5.23
C LEU A 136 4.06 -10.39 -6.66
N ASP A 137 4.95 -9.42 -6.83
CA ASP A 137 5.86 -9.33 -7.96
C ASP A 137 7.06 -10.27 -7.78
N PHE A 138 7.69 -10.65 -8.89
CA PHE A 138 8.80 -11.60 -8.86
C PHE A 138 10.04 -11.02 -8.15
N GLU A 139 10.28 -9.71 -8.20
CA GLU A 139 11.40 -9.07 -7.51
C GLU A 139 11.24 -9.20 -5.98
N THR A 140 10.02 -9.09 -5.49
CA THR A 140 9.72 -9.30 -4.07
C THR A 140 9.90 -10.77 -3.69
N VAL A 141 9.52 -11.71 -4.56
CA VAL A 141 9.77 -13.14 -4.34
C VAL A 141 11.26 -13.44 -4.23
N GLU A 142 12.10 -12.85 -5.09
CA GLU A 142 13.55 -13.02 -5.03
C GLU A 142 14.16 -12.47 -3.73
N LYS A 143 13.66 -11.34 -3.24
CA LYS A 143 14.07 -10.77 -1.94
C LYS A 143 13.67 -11.69 -0.78
N ILE A 144 12.46 -12.23 -0.80
CA ILE A 144 11.99 -13.20 0.21
C ILE A 144 12.87 -14.45 0.19
N GLU A 145 13.14 -15.02 -0.97
CA GLU A 145 14.00 -16.19 -1.12
C GLU A 145 15.42 -15.94 -0.59
N ALA A 146 15.99 -14.78 -0.88
CA ALA A 146 17.31 -14.42 -0.37
C ALA A 146 17.34 -14.35 1.17
N LEU A 147 16.30 -13.77 1.78
CA LEU A 147 16.17 -13.69 3.24
C LEU A 147 15.91 -15.06 3.88
N GLN A 148 15.18 -15.95 3.22
CA GLN A 148 15.00 -17.33 3.67
C GLN A 148 16.31 -18.12 3.59
N LYS A 149 17.05 -18.01 2.50
CA LYS A 149 18.37 -18.65 2.33
C LYS A 149 19.41 -18.17 3.35
N SER A 150 19.37 -16.89 3.73
CA SER A 150 20.23 -16.36 4.80
C SER A 150 19.79 -16.78 6.21
N GLY A 151 18.60 -17.38 6.35
CA GLY A 151 18.03 -17.75 7.64
C GLY A 151 17.43 -16.59 8.45
N GLU A 152 17.36 -15.40 7.87
CA GLU A 152 16.77 -14.23 8.52
C GLU A 152 15.24 -14.28 8.50
N LEU A 153 14.64 -14.65 7.37
CA LEU A 153 13.20 -14.85 7.26
C LEU A 153 12.87 -16.35 7.44
N LYS A 154 12.20 -16.67 8.52
CA LYS A 154 11.85 -18.05 8.91
C LYS A 154 10.37 -18.39 8.65
N MET A 155 9.59 -17.39 8.24
CA MET A 155 8.19 -17.58 7.88
C MET A 155 8.06 -18.47 6.64
N ARG A 156 7.27 -19.54 6.74
CA ARG A 156 6.91 -20.33 5.56
C ARG A 156 5.88 -19.58 4.74
N MET A 157 6.13 -19.44 3.46
CA MET A 157 5.27 -18.67 2.57
C MET A 157 4.86 -19.51 1.36
N ASN A 158 3.56 -19.52 1.08
CA ASN A 158 3.03 -19.97 -0.20
C ASN A 158 2.65 -18.71 -1.00
N ILE A 159 3.38 -18.48 -2.08
CA ILE A 159 3.29 -17.24 -2.83
C ILE A 159 2.66 -17.50 -4.20
N MET A 160 1.67 -16.71 -4.54
CA MET A 160 1.14 -16.58 -5.90
C MET A 160 1.61 -15.26 -6.47
N LEU A 161 2.05 -15.28 -7.72
CA LEU A 161 2.44 -14.07 -8.43
C LEU A 161 1.20 -13.31 -8.89
N SER A 162 1.26 -12.00 -8.87
CA SER A 162 0.23 -11.14 -9.45
C SER A 162 0.19 -11.29 -10.97
N ASP A 163 -0.96 -10.99 -11.57
CA ASP A 163 -1.21 -11.04 -13.01
C ASP A 163 -0.46 -9.90 -13.72
N ALA A 164 0.79 -10.18 -14.10
CA ALA A 164 1.64 -9.26 -14.84
C ALA A 164 2.55 -10.03 -15.82
N ALA A 165 2.77 -9.48 -17.01
CA ALA A 165 3.57 -10.12 -18.05
C ALA A 165 4.97 -10.53 -17.57
N ALA A 166 5.64 -9.66 -16.82
CA ALA A 166 6.96 -9.95 -16.26
C ALA A 166 6.94 -11.13 -15.28
N ASN A 167 5.86 -11.28 -14.51
CA ASN A 167 5.69 -12.40 -13.59
C ASN A 167 5.46 -13.71 -14.34
N PHE A 168 4.72 -13.70 -15.44
CA PHE A 168 4.56 -14.88 -16.30
C PHE A 168 5.88 -15.32 -16.91
N ASP A 169 6.64 -14.39 -17.49
CA ASP A 169 7.96 -14.69 -18.05
C ASP A 169 8.91 -15.29 -17.02
N TYR A 170 8.91 -14.74 -15.81
CA TYR A 170 9.69 -15.27 -14.70
C TYR A 170 9.25 -16.67 -14.30
N ALA A 171 7.94 -16.89 -14.11
CA ALA A 171 7.38 -18.18 -13.69
C ALA A 171 7.63 -19.28 -14.73
N PHE A 172 7.44 -18.99 -16.01
CA PHE A 172 7.66 -19.98 -17.08
C PHE A 172 9.13 -20.35 -17.26
N LYS A 173 10.06 -19.41 -17.04
CA LYS A 173 11.49 -19.70 -17.09
C LYS A 173 11.97 -20.50 -15.89
N ARG A 174 11.45 -20.21 -14.70
CA ARG A 174 11.95 -20.75 -13.44
C ARG A 174 11.22 -21.98 -12.95
N GLY A 175 9.95 -22.12 -13.34
CA GLY A 175 9.07 -23.18 -12.86
C GLY A 175 8.71 -23.02 -11.39
N LYS A 176 8.17 -24.09 -10.80
CA LYS A 176 7.77 -24.12 -9.39
C LYS A 176 8.99 -24.08 -8.48
N ILE A 177 9.03 -23.12 -7.57
CA ILE A 177 10.07 -23.00 -6.56
C ILE A 177 9.58 -23.67 -5.28
N LYS A 178 10.41 -24.50 -4.70
CA LYS A 178 10.24 -25.03 -3.36
C LYS A 178 11.54 -24.84 -2.60
N THR A 179 11.46 -24.19 -1.46
CA THR A 179 12.57 -24.11 -0.48
C THR A 179 12.29 -25.08 0.66
N ASP A 180 13.31 -25.71 1.16
CA ASP A 180 13.23 -26.63 2.31
C ASP A 180 13.04 -25.88 3.61
#